data_5e11b5244bc62da0e15b71921e9871b1
#
_entry.id   5e11b5244bc62da0e15b71921e9871b1
#
_cell.length_a   1.000
_cell.length_b   1.000
_cell.length_c   1.000
_cell.angle_alpha   90.00
_cell.angle_beta   90.00
_cell.angle_gamma   90.00
#
_symmetry.space_group_name_H-M   'P 1'
#
loop_
_entity.id
_entity.type
_entity.pdbx_description
1 polymer ?
#
loop_
_entity_poly.entity_id
_entity_poly.type
_entity_poly.pdbx_seq_one_letter_code
_entity_poly.pdbx_strand_id
1 'polypeptide(L)'
;MIWAEYITNNQYYYLIRQLIFTAISLIIFIICLKFDYKILKKHANKILIVTILLLIAVLIPFIGMCKNGARSWIGINELSFQPSEIAKIAMIIFTSKYLDANEGSFKKEKNLFLYLILLLFIFWLIMLEPDFGSGFILTLTILIMMFKDLEIGRASCWERV
;
A
#
# COMPACT_ATOMS: atom_id res chain seq x y z
N MET A 1 -28.96 -7.06 -7.95
CA MET A 1 -30.16 -6.42 -7.38
C MET A 1 -30.96 -7.38 -6.48
N ILE A 2 -31.25 -8.61 -6.89
CA ILE A 2 -32.04 -9.61 -6.13
C ILE A 2 -31.46 -9.91 -4.71
N TRP A 3 -30.13 -9.98 -4.55
CA TRP A 3 -29.48 -10.18 -3.25
C TRP A 3 -29.64 -9.00 -2.28
N ALA A 4 -29.70 -7.78 -2.78
CA ALA A 4 -29.88 -6.59 -1.94
C ALA A 4 -31.27 -6.54 -1.32
N GLU A 5 -32.30 -6.93 -2.08
CA GLU A 5 -33.68 -6.99 -1.64
C GLU A 5 -33.89 -8.04 -0.53
N TYR A 6 -33.20 -9.19 -0.67
CA TYR A 6 -33.31 -10.28 0.30
C TYR A 6 -32.68 -9.95 1.67
N ILE A 7 -31.59 -9.14 1.70
CA ILE A 7 -30.86 -8.83 2.94
C ILE A 7 -31.31 -7.52 3.58
N THR A 8 -31.64 -6.49 2.79
CA THR A 8 -31.87 -5.13 3.31
C THR A 8 -33.29 -4.60 3.07
N ASN A 9 -34.16 -5.37 2.42
CA ASN A 9 -35.53 -4.96 2.03
C ASN A 9 -35.55 -3.67 1.17
N ASN A 10 -34.41 -3.29 0.54
CA ASN A 10 -34.27 -2.11 -0.29
C ASN A 10 -33.37 -2.41 -1.51
N GLN A 11 -33.96 -2.43 -2.71
CA GLN A 11 -33.27 -2.75 -3.96
C GLN A 11 -32.14 -1.78 -4.28
N TYR A 12 -32.25 -0.53 -3.83
CA TYR A 12 -31.32 0.55 -4.16
C TYR A 12 -30.24 0.80 -3.10
N TYR A 13 -30.26 0.08 -1.97
CA TYR A 13 -29.33 0.28 -0.85
C TYR A 13 -27.86 0.26 -1.30
N TYR A 14 -27.44 -0.78 -1.99
CA TYR A 14 -26.06 -0.90 -2.46
C TYR A 14 -25.71 0.13 -3.53
N LEU A 15 -26.66 0.50 -4.39
CA LEU A 15 -26.45 1.49 -5.43
C LEU A 15 -26.23 2.88 -4.82
N ILE A 16 -27.07 3.31 -3.88
CA ILE A 16 -26.95 4.60 -3.20
C ILE A 16 -25.62 4.66 -2.43
N ARG A 17 -25.30 3.59 -1.71
CA ARG A 17 -24.03 3.47 -0.98
C ARG A 17 -22.84 3.60 -1.90
N GLN A 18 -22.84 2.90 -3.04
CA GLN A 18 -21.79 2.98 -4.03
C GLN A 18 -21.63 4.39 -4.61
N LEU A 19 -22.73 5.06 -4.93
CA LEU A 19 -22.69 6.45 -5.43
C LEU A 19 -22.10 7.40 -4.39
N ILE A 20 -22.45 7.28 -3.12
CA ILE A 20 -21.87 8.11 -2.05
C ILE A 20 -20.34 7.90 -1.95
N PHE A 21 -19.88 6.64 -1.90
CA PHE A 21 -18.45 6.36 -1.83
C PHE A 21 -17.70 6.81 -3.08
N THR A 22 -18.32 6.69 -4.26
CA THR A 22 -17.75 7.20 -5.52
C THR A 22 -17.61 8.72 -5.49
N ALA A 23 -18.62 9.44 -5.00
CA ALA A 23 -18.56 10.90 -4.89
C ALA A 23 -17.47 11.35 -3.90
N ILE A 24 -17.37 10.68 -2.72
CA ILE A 24 -16.32 10.94 -1.74
C ILE A 24 -14.93 10.67 -2.35
N SER A 25 -14.78 9.55 -3.05
CA SER A 25 -13.51 9.18 -3.70
C SER A 25 -13.08 10.20 -4.75
N LEU A 26 -14.03 10.74 -5.50
CA LEU A 26 -13.76 11.78 -6.52
C LEU A 26 -13.28 13.09 -5.87
N ILE A 27 -13.87 13.48 -4.74
CA ILE A 27 -13.44 14.66 -3.98
C ILE A 27 -12.00 14.46 -3.46
N ILE A 28 -11.73 13.30 -2.85
CA ILE A 28 -10.39 12.96 -2.35
C ILE A 28 -9.38 12.95 -3.51
N PHE A 29 -9.73 12.39 -4.65
CA PHE A 29 -8.89 12.39 -5.85
C PHE A 29 -8.49 13.80 -6.28
N ILE A 30 -9.47 14.74 -6.36
CA ILE A 30 -9.21 16.14 -6.72
C ILE A 30 -8.28 16.81 -5.70
N ILE A 31 -8.45 16.52 -4.41
CA ILE A 31 -7.56 17.03 -3.35
C ILE A 31 -6.14 16.48 -3.56
N CYS A 32 -6.01 15.18 -3.84
CA CYS A 32 -4.72 14.53 -4.06
C CYS A 32 -3.97 15.09 -5.30
N LEU A 33 -4.69 15.50 -6.35
CA LEU A 33 -4.08 16.14 -7.52
C LEU A 33 -3.36 17.46 -7.18
N LYS A 34 -3.82 18.18 -6.16
CA LYS A 34 -3.21 19.44 -5.69
C LYS A 34 -2.11 19.23 -4.65
N PHE A 35 -1.94 18.00 -4.19
CA PHE A 35 -1.00 17.69 -3.10
C PHE A 35 0.43 17.57 -3.63
N ASP A 36 1.38 18.28 -3.01
CA ASP A 36 2.79 18.22 -3.39
C ASP A 36 3.41 16.90 -2.91
N TYR A 37 3.84 16.06 -3.86
CA TYR A 37 4.52 14.78 -3.57
C TYR A 37 5.80 14.93 -2.74
N LYS A 38 6.43 16.12 -2.72
CA LYS A 38 7.64 16.40 -1.92
C LYS A 38 7.37 16.25 -0.43
N ILE A 39 6.14 16.54 0.01
CA ILE A 39 5.71 16.35 1.40
C ILE A 39 5.68 14.87 1.75
N LEU A 40 5.15 14.03 0.83
CA LEU A 40 5.13 12.58 1.00
C LEU A 40 6.56 12.02 1.09
N LYS A 41 7.45 12.45 0.20
CA LYS A 41 8.87 12.07 0.21
C LYS A 41 9.55 12.41 1.53
N LYS A 42 9.29 13.62 2.08
CA LYS A 42 9.84 14.07 3.38
C LYS A 42 9.38 13.18 4.53
N HIS A 43 8.11 12.76 4.51
CA HIS A 43 7.51 11.99 5.60
C HIS A 43 7.46 10.46 5.34
N ALA A 44 8.06 9.97 4.26
CA ALA A 44 8.03 8.56 3.85
C ALA A 44 8.38 7.58 4.98
N ASN A 45 9.45 7.87 5.75
CA ASN A 45 9.87 7.02 6.86
C ASN A 45 8.82 6.96 7.98
N LYS A 46 8.17 8.11 8.30
CA LYS A 46 7.12 8.16 9.33
C LYS A 46 5.88 7.39 8.86
N ILE A 47 5.49 7.57 7.60
CA ILE A 47 4.36 6.85 6.99
C ILE A 47 4.62 5.34 7.07
N LEU A 48 5.82 4.90 6.73
CA LEU A 48 6.20 3.49 6.79
C LEU A 48 6.11 2.92 8.20
N ILE A 49 6.65 3.63 9.21
CA ILE A 49 6.60 3.19 10.61
C ILE A 49 5.15 3.07 11.09
N VAL A 50 4.31 4.08 10.80
CA VAL A 50 2.88 4.04 11.16
C VAL A 50 2.18 2.85 10.50
N THR A 51 2.51 2.57 9.25
CA THR A 51 1.95 1.44 8.50
C THR A 51 2.35 0.09 9.10
N ILE A 52 3.62 -0.07 9.49
CA ILE A 52 4.08 -1.29 10.18
C ILE A 52 3.34 -1.47 11.50
N LEU A 53 3.14 -0.38 12.26
CA LEU A 53 2.37 -0.44 13.51
C LEU A 53 0.90 -0.85 13.26
N LEU A 54 0.29 -0.37 12.17
CA LEU A 54 -1.06 -0.76 11.78
C LEU A 54 -1.15 -2.24 11.37
N LEU A 55 -0.18 -2.76 10.62
CA LEU A 55 -0.11 -4.19 10.28
C LEU A 55 0.04 -5.06 11.52
N ILE A 56 0.86 -4.65 12.48
CA ILE A 56 0.98 -5.36 13.76
C ILE A 56 -0.31 -5.25 14.57
N ALA A 57 -0.96 -4.09 14.59
CA ALA A 57 -2.20 -3.86 15.34
C ALA A 57 -3.35 -4.75 14.85
N VAL A 58 -3.46 -4.99 13.53
CA VAL A 58 -4.52 -5.85 12.99
C VAL A 58 -4.38 -7.32 13.39
N LEU A 59 -3.16 -7.77 13.67
CA LEU A 59 -2.91 -9.13 14.16
C LEU A 59 -3.38 -9.35 15.59
N ILE A 60 -3.60 -8.27 16.37
CA ILE A 60 -4.10 -8.36 17.75
C ILE A 60 -5.58 -8.74 17.73
N PRO A 61 -5.98 -9.80 18.47
CA PRO A 61 -7.31 -10.39 18.36
C PRO A 61 -8.48 -9.45 18.72
N PHE A 62 -8.23 -8.37 19.46
CA PHE A 62 -9.27 -7.41 19.87
C PHE A 62 -9.42 -6.22 18.91
N ILE A 63 -8.43 -5.97 18.02
CA ILE A 63 -8.40 -4.82 17.10
C ILE A 63 -8.79 -5.28 15.69
N GLY A 64 -8.26 -6.42 15.25
CA GLY A 64 -8.52 -6.98 13.93
C GLY A 64 -9.89 -7.66 13.84
N MET A 65 -10.67 -7.26 12.83
CA MET A 65 -11.95 -7.88 12.49
C MET A 65 -11.74 -9.07 11.56
N CYS A 66 -12.37 -10.21 11.87
CA CYS A 66 -12.45 -11.35 10.97
C CYS A 66 -13.52 -11.10 9.90
N LYS A 67 -13.09 -11.00 8.63
CA LYS A 67 -14.00 -11.06 7.48
C LYS A 67 -13.53 -12.18 6.56
N ASN A 68 -14.46 -13.03 6.14
CA ASN A 68 -14.17 -14.18 5.25
C ASN A 68 -13.06 -15.12 5.75
N GLY A 69 -12.92 -15.28 7.07
CA GLY A 69 -11.91 -16.16 7.66
C GLY A 69 -10.51 -15.56 7.83
N ALA A 70 -10.28 -14.33 7.36
CA ALA A 70 -9.01 -13.61 7.52
C ALA A 70 -9.15 -12.42 8.47
N ARG A 71 -8.14 -12.20 9.32
CA ARG A 71 -8.04 -11.01 10.21
C ARG A 71 -7.18 -9.95 9.56
N SER A 72 -7.73 -9.23 8.59
CA SER A 72 -7.02 -8.23 7.80
C SER A 72 -7.71 -6.87 7.77
N TRP A 73 -8.76 -6.68 8.60
CA TRP A 73 -9.57 -5.47 8.60
C TRP A 73 -9.56 -4.79 9.97
N ILE A 74 -9.44 -3.46 9.96
CA ILE A 74 -9.61 -2.61 11.15
C ILE A 74 -10.80 -1.71 10.90
N GLY A 75 -11.71 -1.61 11.88
CA GLY A 75 -12.87 -0.72 11.77
C GLY A 75 -13.98 -1.06 12.75
N ILE A 76 -15.07 -0.33 12.63
CA ILE A 76 -16.30 -0.52 13.42
C ILE A 76 -17.44 -0.68 12.44
N ASN A 77 -18.14 -1.81 12.51
CA ASN A 77 -19.28 -2.15 11.67
C ASN A 77 -18.97 -2.11 10.16
N GLU A 78 -19.58 -1.17 9.46
CA GLU A 78 -19.48 -1.04 8.00
C GLU A 78 -18.28 -0.21 7.53
N LEU A 79 -17.73 0.66 8.39
CA LEU A 79 -16.54 1.45 8.12
C LEU A 79 -15.30 0.66 8.53
N SER A 80 -14.79 -0.11 7.62
CA SER A 80 -13.56 -0.89 7.82
C SER A 80 -12.59 -0.65 6.68
N PHE A 81 -11.32 -0.55 7.03
CA PHE A 81 -10.22 -0.43 6.06
C PHE A 81 -9.21 -1.55 6.30
N GLN A 82 -8.45 -1.85 5.27
CA GLN A 82 -7.45 -2.90 5.31
C GLN A 82 -6.05 -2.27 5.40
N PRO A 83 -5.26 -2.53 6.45
CA PRO A 83 -3.91 -1.96 6.61
C PRO A 83 -2.95 -2.33 5.49
N SER A 84 -3.09 -3.49 4.87
CA SER A 84 -2.28 -3.92 3.73
C SER A 84 -2.47 -3.02 2.49
N GLU A 85 -3.64 -2.38 2.31
CA GLU A 85 -3.84 -1.38 1.25
C GLU A 85 -2.99 -0.13 1.48
N ILE A 86 -2.93 0.33 2.74
CA ILE A 86 -2.06 1.46 3.12
C ILE A 86 -0.58 1.06 2.99
N ALA A 87 -0.24 -0.18 3.31
CA ALA A 87 1.13 -0.69 3.21
C ALA A 87 1.66 -0.65 1.78
N LYS A 88 0.84 -0.94 0.77
CA LYS A 88 1.22 -0.82 -0.64
C LYS A 88 1.62 0.61 -0.98
N ILE A 89 0.82 1.59 -0.60
CA ILE A 89 1.09 3.01 -0.86
C ILE A 89 2.35 3.48 -0.10
N ALA A 90 2.45 3.13 1.18
CA ALA A 90 3.60 3.48 2.02
C ALA A 90 4.92 2.94 1.47
N MET A 91 4.92 1.68 1.01
CA MET A 91 6.08 1.05 0.42
C MET A 91 6.45 1.66 -0.92
N ILE A 92 5.50 2.03 -1.78
CA ILE A 92 5.77 2.73 -3.04
C ILE A 92 6.46 4.06 -2.77
N ILE A 93 5.96 4.86 -1.83
CA ILE A 93 6.54 6.15 -1.44
C ILE A 93 7.95 5.97 -0.87
N PHE A 94 8.13 4.98 0.00
CA PHE A 94 9.42 4.69 0.61
C PHE A 94 10.45 4.19 -0.42
N THR A 95 10.05 3.28 -1.31
CA THR A 95 10.88 2.76 -2.41
C THR A 95 11.30 3.87 -3.35
N SER A 96 10.39 4.74 -3.77
CA SER A 96 10.68 5.89 -4.61
C SER A 96 11.72 6.82 -3.96
N LYS A 97 11.58 7.11 -2.66
CA LYS A 97 12.56 7.89 -1.91
C LYS A 97 13.92 7.19 -1.83
N TYR A 98 13.92 5.87 -1.63
CA TYR A 98 15.14 5.07 -1.53
C TYR A 98 15.90 5.06 -2.85
N LEU A 99 15.21 4.86 -3.97
CA LEU A 99 15.79 4.86 -5.32
C LEU A 99 16.39 6.22 -5.66
N ASP A 100 15.65 7.30 -5.43
CA ASP A 100 16.09 8.67 -5.66
C ASP A 100 17.34 9.06 -4.80
N ALA A 101 17.41 8.59 -3.56
CA ALA A 101 18.57 8.82 -2.70
C ALA A 101 19.83 8.02 -3.11
N ASN A 102 19.66 6.95 -3.88
CA ASN A 102 20.73 6.04 -4.31
C ASN A 102 20.94 6.05 -5.83
N GLU A 103 20.50 7.10 -6.56
CA GLU A 103 20.71 7.23 -8.01
C GLU A 103 22.15 6.95 -8.38
N GLY A 104 22.35 5.91 -9.21
CA GLY A 104 23.68 5.46 -9.66
C GLY A 104 24.52 4.71 -8.61
N SER A 105 24.01 4.46 -7.40
CA SER A 105 24.77 3.86 -6.29
C SER A 105 24.19 2.53 -5.80
N PHE A 106 23.65 1.67 -6.66
CA PHE A 106 23.48 0.24 -6.32
C PHE A 106 24.79 -0.44 -5.89
N LYS A 107 25.92 0.28 -5.94
CA LYS A 107 27.24 -0.18 -5.48
C LYS A 107 27.39 -0.35 -3.98
N LYS A 108 26.47 0.15 -3.15
CA LYS A 108 26.46 -0.16 -1.70
C LYS A 108 25.52 -1.34 -1.44
N GLU A 109 25.98 -2.53 -1.71
CA GLU A 109 25.30 -3.81 -1.48
C GLU A 109 24.61 -3.89 -0.10
N LYS A 110 25.22 -3.28 0.90
CA LYS A 110 24.70 -3.27 2.27
C LYS A 110 23.34 -2.53 2.42
N ASN A 111 23.17 -1.44 1.69
CA ASN A 111 21.90 -0.67 1.75
C ASN A 111 20.78 -1.40 1.02
N LEU A 112 21.09 -2.04 -0.11
CA LEU A 112 20.15 -2.87 -0.85
C LEU A 112 19.69 -4.07 -0.02
N PHE A 113 20.62 -4.73 0.68
CA PHE A 113 20.31 -5.85 1.55
C PHE A 113 19.36 -5.47 2.69
N LEU A 114 19.61 -4.35 3.36
CA LEU A 114 18.73 -3.83 4.41
C LEU A 114 17.33 -3.50 3.87
N TYR A 115 17.25 -2.93 2.67
CA TYR A 115 15.98 -2.64 2.01
C TYR A 115 15.19 -3.92 1.67
N LEU A 116 15.87 -4.95 1.17
CA LEU A 116 15.25 -6.24 0.86
C LEU A 116 14.76 -6.95 2.14
N ILE A 117 15.49 -6.86 3.25
CA ILE A 117 15.04 -7.37 4.55
C ILE A 117 13.75 -6.65 4.98
N LEU A 118 13.68 -5.34 4.84
CA LEU A 118 12.48 -4.56 5.16
C LEU A 118 11.28 -4.97 4.30
N LEU A 119 11.49 -5.16 3.00
CA LEU A 119 10.46 -5.64 2.08
C LEU A 119 9.96 -7.03 2.47
N LEU A 120 10.86 -7.95 2.76
CA LEU A 120 10.54 -9.30 3.22
C LEU A 120 9.79 -9.29 4.55
N PHE A 121 10.16 -8.40 5.46
CA PHE A 121 9.49 -8.25 6.76
C PHE A 121 8.05 -7.78 6.59
N ILE A 122 7.79 -6.78 5.74
CA ILE A 122 6.43 -6.29 5.48
C ILE A 122 5.61 -7.34 4.74
N PHE A 123 6.21 -8.01 3.75
CA PHE A 123 5.58 -9.14 3.06
C PHE A 123 5.17 -10.24 4.05
N TRP A 124 6.05 -10.60 4.97
CA TRP A 124 5.78 -11.60 5.99
C TRP A 124 4.64 -11.18 6.92
N LEU A 125 4.57 -9.90 7.34
CA LEU A 125 3.45 -9.39 8.13
C LEU A 125 2.11 -9.53 7.38
N ILE A 126 2.07 -9.20 6.08
CA ILE A 126 0.86 -9.33 5.24
C ILE A 126 0.47 -10.81 5.09
N MET A 127 1.45 -11.72 4.99
CA MET A 127 1.19 -13.17 4.94
C MET A 127 0.57 -13.70 6.25
N LEU A 128 0.88 -13.10 7.40
CA LEU A 128 0.24 -13.44 8.67
C LEU A 128 -1.25 -13.01 8.73
N GLU A 129 -1.65 -12.06 7.90
CA GLU A 129 -3.05 -11.63 7.72
C GLU A 129 -3.86 -12.51 6.74
N PRO A 130 -3.41 -13.69 6.34
CA PRO A 130 -3.67 -14.52 5.15
C PRO A 130 -4.17 -13.76 3.91
N ASP A 131 -3.48 -12.67 3.57
CA ASP A 131 -3.78 -11.83 2.40
C ASP A 131 -2.70 -11.99 1.31
N PHE A 132 -2.70 -13.14 0.64
CA PHE A 132 -1.75 -13.46 -0.42
C PHE A 132 -1.83 -12.49 -1.61
N GLY A 133 -3.04 -12.01 -1.94
CA GLY A 133 -3.25 -11.09 -3.07
C GLY A 133 -2.53 -9.77 -2.88
N SER A 134 -2.71 -9.13 -1.73
CA SER A 134 -2.04 -7.85 -1.40
C SER A 134 -0.53 -8.01 -1.30
N GLY A 135 -0.03 -9.09 -0.69
CA GLY A 135 1.40 -9.36 -0.60
C GLY A 135 2.05 -9.57 -1.97
N PHE A 136 1.39 -10.30 -2.87
CA PHE A 136 1.88 -10.52 -4.23
C PHE A 136 1.93 -9.22 -5.03
N ILE A 137 0.85 -8.43 -5.01
CA ILE A 137 0.78 -7.13 -5.72
C ILE A 137 1.85 -6.16 -5.20
N LEU A 138 2.04 -6.09 -3.87
CA LEU A 138 3.08 -5.28 -3.26
C LEU A 138 4.46 -5.64 -3.80
N THR A 139 4.82 -6.92 -3.72
CA THR A 139 6.15 -7.41 -4.13
C THR A 139 6.37 -7.18 -5.61
N LEU A 140 5.40 -7.50 -6.46
CA LEU A 140 5.48 -7.29 -7.90
C LEU A 140 5.67 -5.82 -8.25
N THR A 141 4.91 -4.92 -7.64
CA THR A 141 5.02 -3.48 -7.87
C THR A 141 6.42 -2.97 -7.53
N ILE A 142 6.96 -3.39 -6.39
CA ILE A 142 8.29 -2.97 -5.96
C ILE A 142 9.39 -3.53 -6.86
N LEU A 143 9.28 -4.79 -7.29
CA LEU A 143 10.22 -5.36 -8.25
C LEU A 143 10.22 -4.58 -9.57
N ILE A 144 9.05 -4.26 -10.11
CA ILE A 144 8.95 -3.44 -11.33
C ILE A 144 9.62 -2.06 -11.14
N MET A 145 9.41 -1.40 -9.99
CA MET A 145 10.06 -0.12 -9.69
C MET A 145 11.58 -0.26 -9.67
N MET A 146 12.11 -1.30 -9.04
CA MET A 146 13.56 -1.55 -8.96
C MET A 146 14.15 -1.87 -10.34
N PHE A 147 13.49 -2.68 -11.15
CA PHE A 147 13.96 -2.99 -12.51
C PHE A 147 14.03 -1.75 -13.40
N LYS A 148 13.01 -0.89 -13.32
CA LYS A 148 12.97 0.35 -14.11
C LYS A 148 14.11 1.31 -13.75
N ASP A 149 14.46 1.41 -12.48
CA ASP A 149 15.58 2.23 -12.01
C ASP A 149 16.94 1.68 -12.50
N LEU A 150 17.09 0.35 -12.54
CA LEU A 150 18.28 -0.31 -13.11
C LEU A 150 18.46 -0.02 -14.61
N GLU A 151 17.38 0.05 -15.38
CA GLU A 151 17.44 0.39 -16.81
C GLU A 151 17.83 1.85 -17.04
N ILE A 152 17.24 2.79 -16.27
CA ILE A 152 17.55 4.21 -16.35
C ILE A 152 19.01 4.46 -15.93
N GLY A 153 19.51 3.79 -14.89
CA GLY A 153 20.88 3.85 -14.45
C GLY A 153 21.89 3.35 -15.51
N ARG A 154 21.53 2.35 -16.32
CA ARG A 154 22.34 1.90 -17.46
C ARG A 154 22.33 2.92 -18.60
N ALA A 155 21.17 3.46 -18.97
CA ALA A 155 21.07 4.44 -20.05
C ALA A 155 21.92 5.69 -19.78
N SER A 156 21.89 6.22 -18.54
CA SER A 156 22.70 7.37 -18.15
C SER A 156 24.22 7.10 -18.11
N CYS A 157 24.62 5.82 -18.00
CA CYS A 157 26.02 5.42 -18.06
C CYS A 157 26.56 5.40 -19.52
N TRP A 158 25.70 5.13 -20.51
CA TRP A 158 26.05 5.13 -21.94
C TRP A 158 26.18 6.53 -22.53
N GLU A 159 25.45 7.52 -22.01
CA GLU A 159 25.52 8.92 -22.47
C GLU A 159 26.76 9.67 -21.97
N ARG A 160 27.55 9.08 -21.07
CA ARG A 160 28.79 9.69 -20.51
C ARG A 160 30.09 9.15 -21.10
N VAL A 161 30.03 8.41 -22.20
CA VAL A 161 31.17 7.98 -23.00
C VAL A 161 31.12 8.68 -24.34
#